data_b07715c9a91f404dae1f40e277f68fa1
#
_entry.id   b07715c9a91f404dae1f40e277f68fa1
#
_cell.length_a   1.000
_cell.length_b   1.000
_cell.length_c   1.000
_cell.angle_alpha   90.00
_cell.angle_beta   90.00
_cell.angle_gamma   90.00
#
_symmetry.space_group_name_H-M   'P 1'
#
loop_
_entity.id
_entity.type
_entity.pdbx_description
1 polymer ?
#
loop_
_entity_poly.entity_id
_entity_poly.type
_entity_poly.pdbx_seq_one_letter_code
_entity_poly.pdbx_strand_id
1 'polypeptide(L)'
;LETSPYGTTTDGQTVRLFTLTNSSGVKVQLCEYGAIVASVKTPDCSGKFANITLAKSSLEGWLENPEYLGATVGRYGNRISKGKFSIDGTDYELAKNNDPGGIPCHLHGGEKGFSHVLWNGEPVIRPKASGVCFTYYSDAGEEGYPGNLTAKVTYWLTEDNELIFEATAKSDAPTPVNLINHTYWNLSGKPTKTILDHELQLNANHFLPTSAGLIPTGKKEDVKGTPMDFTKPIRIGERIKNNFEPLEIGNGYDHCWVIQEEGSGNLRTTAIVHDPKSGRILEVKTDQPGVQFYSGNFLPRKHTGFCLETQAFPDSPNQPDFPNTILRPGESYSHTCVFKFSTRCD
;
A
#
# COMPACT_ATOMS: atom_id res chain seq x y z
N LEU A 1 -6.10 -23.45 -3.17
CA LEU A 1 -6.27 -22.61 -1.99
C LEU A 1 -6.38 -23.49 -0.77
N GLU A 2 -5.63 -23.19 0.29
CA GLU A 2 -5.62 -23.87 1.58
C GLU A 2 -5.92 -22.86 2.69
N THR A 3 -6.62 -23.29 3.75
CA THR A 3 -6.90 -22.48 4.95
C THR A 3 -6.41 -23.21 6.18
N SER A 4 -5.70 -22.52 7.05
CA SER A 4 -5.18 -23.10 8.30
C SER A 4 -5.34 -22.13 9.47
N PRO A 5 -5.48 -22.65 10.73
CA PRO A 5 -5.33 -21.82 11.90
C PRO A 5 -3.93 -21.17 11.92
N TYR A 6 -3.86 -19.88 12.29
CA TYR A 6 -2.59 -19.16 12.37
C TYR A 6 -2.24 -18.77 13.81
N GLY A 7 -3.22 -18.63 14.65
CA GLY A 7 -3.08 -18.28 16.05
C GLY A 7 -4.36 -17.67 16.62
N THR A 8 -4.21 -17.02 17.76
CA THR A 8 -5.32 -16.37 18.47
C THR A 8 -4.89 -14.97 18.88
N THR A 9 -5.78 -13.99 18.69
CA THR A 9 -5.56 -12.61 19.14
C THR A 9 -5.54 -12.53 20.67
N THR A 10 -5.11 -11.41 21.22
CA THR A 10 -5.06 -11.19 22.68
C THR A 10 -6.43 -11.24 23.37
N ASP A 11 -7.51 -10.96 22.63
CA ASP A 11 -8.91 -11.05 23.08
C ASP A 11 -9.58 -12.40 22.77
N GLY A 12 -8.78 -13.40 22.33
CA GLY A 12 -9.23 -14.80 22.18
C GLY A 12 -9.86 -15.14 20.82
N GLN A 13 -9.81 -14.28 19.82
CA GLN A 13 -10.36 -14.55 18.50
C GLN A 13 -9.36 -15.38 17.66
N THR A 14 -9.86 -16.43 17.00
CA THR A 14 -9.04 -17.26 16.09
C THR A 14 -8.76 -16.49 14.80
N VAL A 15 -7.50 -16.48 14.38
CA VAL A 15 -7.03 -15.90 13.12
C VAL A 15 -6.69 -17.02 12.15
N ARG A 16 -7.13 -16.89 10.90
CA ARG A 16 -6.84 -17.84 9.82
C ARG A 16 -5.74 -17.30 8.90
N LEU A 17 -4.96 -18.23 8.35
CA LEU A 17 -4.02 -17.98 7.27
C LEU A 17 -4.49 -18.72 6.02
N PHE A 18 -4.57 -18.00 4.91
CA PHE A 18 -4.93 -18.54 3.60
C PHE A 18 -3.68 -18.65 2.74
N THR A 19 -3.51 -19.78 2.08
CA THR A 19 -2.40 -20.00 1.14
C THR A 19 -2.95 -20.23 -0.26
N LEU A 20 -2.66 -19.31 -1.16
CA LEU A 20 -2.97 -19.39 -2.58
C LEU A 20 -1.74 -19.91 -3.32
N THR A 21 -1.93 -20.84 -4.25
CA THR A 21 -0.84 -21.33 -5.12
C THR A 21 -1.41 -21.51 -6.52
N ASN A 22 -0.79 -20.91 -7.52
CA ASN A 22 -1.15 -21.08 -8.93
C ASN A 22 -0.37 -22.22 -9.60
N SER A 23 -0.69 -22.54 -10.87
CA SER A 23 -0.05 -23.61 -11.61
C SER A 23 1.44 -23.42 -11.86
N SER A 24 1.93 -22.17 -11.86
CA SER A 24 3.35 -21.83 -11.99
C SER A 24 4.13 -21.99 -10.65
N GLY A 25 3.46 -22.31 -9.54
CA GLY A 25 4.07 -22.45 -8.21
C GLY A 25 4.26 -21.12 -7.45
N VAL A 26 3.79 -19.99 -7.99
CA VAL A 26 3.73 -18.72 -7.23
C VAL A 26 2.80 -18.94 -6.05
N LYS A 27 3.25 -18.53 -4.87
CA LYS A 27 2.52 -18.74 -3.62
C LYS A 27 2.34 -17.42 -2.87
N VAL A 28 1.10 -17.15 -2.47
CA VAL A 28 0.72 -15.99 -1.66
C VAL A 28 0.08 -16.47 -0.36
N GLN A 29 0.49 -15.90 0.76
CA GLN A 29 -0.15 -16.12 2.05
C GLN A 29 -0.84 -14.84 2.52
N LEU A 30 -2.08 -14.98 2.95
CA LEU A 30 -2.94 -13.90 3.39
C LEU A 30 -3.43 -14.19 4.81
N CYS A 31 -3.38 -13.20 5.69
CA CYS A 31 -3.80 -13.31 7.09
C CYS A 31 -5.06 -12.47 7.33
N GLU A 32 -6.01 -12.98 8.11
CA GLU A 32 -7.24 -12.24 8.46
C GLU A 32 -6.98 -11.00 9.30
N TYR A 33 -5.97 -11.02 10.17
CA TYR A 33 -5.60 -9.83 10.93
C TYR A 33 -4.98 -8.79 10.00
N GLY A 34 -5.58 -7.60 9.93
CA GLY A 34 -5.17 -6.51 9.04
C GLY A 34 -5.34 -6.79 7.54
N ALA A 35 -6.05 -7.88 7.14
CA ALA A 35 -6.10 -8.37 5.76
C ALA A 35 -4.70 -8.36 5.10
N ILE A 36 -3.72 -8.93 5.82
CA ILE A 36 -2.28 -8.81 5.53
C ILE A 36 -1.85 -9.76 4.41
N VAL A 37 -1.05 -9.26 3.48
CA VAL A 37 -0.20 -10.06 2.58
C VAL A 37 1.02 -10.54 3.39
N ALA A 38 0.92 -11.71 3.99
CA ALA A 38 1.94 -12.25 4.90
C ALA A 38 3.20 -12.76 4.17
N SER A 39 3.07 -13.28 2.96
CA SER A 39 4.22 -13.62 2.10
C SER A 39 3.83 -13.73 0.63
N VAL A 40 4.79 -13.44 -0.24
CA VAL A 40 4.70 -13.70 -1.68
C VAL A 40 5.97 -14.41 -2.13
N LYS A 41 5.85 -15.65 -2.63
CA LYS A 41 6.99 -16.44 -3.12
C LYS A 41 6.94 -16.55 -4.63
N THR A 42 8.01 -16.09 -5.28
CA THR A 42 8.16 -16.12 -6.75
C THR A 42 9.51 -16.71 -7.14
N PRO A 43 9.65 -17.32 -8.34
CA PRO A 43 10.92 -17.82 -8.82
C PRO A 43 11.86 -16.66 -9.22
N ASP A 44 13.17 -16.89 -9.14
CA ASP A 44 14.18 -16.07 -9.82
C ASP A 44 14.50 -16.65 -11.21
N CYS A 45 15.49 -16.05 -11.91
CA CYS A 45 15.93 -16.53 -13.21
C CYS A 45 16.46 -17.97 -13.23
N SER A 46 16.87 -18.52 -12.10
CA SER A 46 17.28 -19.93 -11.99
C SER A 46 16.11 -20.87 -11.66
N GLY A 47 14.89 -20.35 -11.52
CA GLY A 47 13.72 -21.07 -11.07
C GLY A 47 13.64 -21.28 -9.56
N LYS A 48 14.52 -20.67 -8.78
CA LYS A 48 14.54 -20.79 -7.32
C LYS A 48 13.50 -19.84 -6.69
N PHE A 49 12.55 -20.42 -5.97
CA PHE A 49 11.55 -19.65 -5.25
C PHE A 49 12.11 -19.02 -3.97
N ALA A 50 11.72 -17.75 -3.72
CA ALA A 50 12.00 -17.06 -2.47
C ALA A 50 10.85 -16.13 -2.12
N ASN A 51 10.68 -15.83 -0.81
CA ASN A 51 9.76 -14.78 -0.37
C ASN A 51 10.35 -13.41 -0.73
N ILE A 52 9.57 -12.60 -1.45
CA ILE A 52 9.95 -11.26 -1.93
C ILE A 52 9.28 -10.14 -1.14
N THR A 53 8.67 -10.46 0.02
CA THR A 53 8.08 -9.47 0.93
C THR A 53 8.81 -9.47 2.27
N LEU A 54 8.81 -8.34 2.96
CA LEU A 54 9.13 -8.34 4.38
C LEU A 54 7.97 -8.95 5.16
N ALA A 55 8.27 -9.81 6.11
CA ALA A 55 7.29 -10.62 6.82
C ALA A 55 7.65 -10.80 8.30
N LYS A 56 6.64 -10.99 9.12
CA LYS A 56 6.78 -11.49 10.50
C LYS A 56 6.69 -13.02 10.48
N SER A 57 7.31 -13.66 11.46
CA SER A 57 7.38 -15.14 11.53
C SER A 57 6.17 -15.79 12.19
N SER A 58 5.36 -15.04 12.92
CA SER A 58 4.22 -15.54 13.69
C SER A 58 3.12 -14.48 13.79
N LEU A 59 1.94 -14.88 14.30
CA LEU A 59 0.82 -13.96 14.52
C LEU A 59 1.18 -12.87 15.52
N GLU A 60 1.92 -13.17 16.60
CA GLU A 60 2.31 -12.19 17.61
C GLU A 60 3.08 -11.02 16.98
N GLY A 61 3.98 -11.33 16.02
CA GLY A 61 4.69 -10.29 15.28
C GLY A 61 3.78 -9.43 14.40
N TRP A 62 2.70 -9.99 13.87
CA TRP A 62 1.71 -9.23 13.09
C TRP A 62 0.78 -8.39 13.98
N LEU A 63 0.50 -8.83 15.22
CA LEU A 63 -0.32 -8.05 16.15
C LEU A 63 0.35 -6.72 16.55
N GLU A 64 1.69 -6.68 16.57
CA GLU A 64 2.46 -5.46 16.90
C GLU A 64 2.81 -4.59 15.69
N ASN A 65 2.89 -5.10 14.52
CA ASN A 65 3.19 -4.56 13.19
C ASN A 65 3.23 -3.00 13.04
N PRO A 66 4.13 -2.29 13.74
CA PRO A 66 4.15 -0.83 13.73
C PRO A 66 4.57 -0.24 12.37
N GLU A 67 5.20 -1.04 11.52
CA GLU A 67 5.61 -0.65 10.17
C GLU A 67 4.51 -0.91 9.13
N TYR A 68 3.35 -1.44 9.51
CA TYR A 68 2.24 -1.80 8.61
C TYR A 68 2.60 -2.85 7.55
N LEU A 69 3.60 -3.72 7.79
CA LEU A 69 4.07 -4.71 6.82
C LEU A 69 2.91 -5.51 6.24
N GLY A 70 2.72 -5.44 4.92
CA GLY A 70 1.73 -6.21 4.18
C GLY A 70 0.27 -5.88 4.45
N ALA A 71 -0.02 -4.95 5.36
CA ALA A 71 -1.38 -4.68 5.83
C ALA A 71 -2.24 -3.93 4.80
N THR A 72 -3.54 -4.12 4.91
CA THR A 72 -4.54 -3.21 4.35
C THR A 72 -4.73 -2.06 5.33
N VAL A 73 -4.36 -0.84 4.93
CA VAL A 73 -4.52 0.36 5.75
C VAL A 73 -5.78 1.13 5.34
N GLY A 74 -6.45 1.70 6.29
CA GLY A 74 -7.69 2.43 6.20
C GLY A 74 -8.19 2.80 7.62
N ARG A 75 -9.30 3.59 7.79
CA ARG A 75 -10.27 4.00 6.77
C ARG A 75 -9.63 4.90 5.70
N TYR A 76 -8.72 5.79 6.10
CA TYR A 76 -7.96 6.64 5.19
C TYR A 76 -6.47 6.35 5.27
N GLY A 77 -5.93 5.71 4.23
CA GLY A 77 -4.50 5.44 4.09
C GLY A 77 -3.71 6.70 3.79
N ASN A 78 -2.43 6.73 4.18
CA ASN A 78 -1.56 7.89 4.21
C ASN A 78 -2.05 8.97 5.19
N ARG A 79 -1.65 10.25 5.05
CA ARG A 79 -1.79 11.29 6.08
C ARG A 79 -3.00 12.19 5.85
N ILE A 80 -3.60 12.65 6.97
CA ILE A 80 -4.51 13.80 7.05
C ILE A 80 -3.90 14.82 7.98
N SER A 81 -3.68 16.03 7.46
CA SER A 81 -3.03 17.14 8.15
C SER A 81 -3.72 17.46 9.48
N LYS A 82 -2.92 17.56 10.55
CA LYS A 82 -3.39 17.91 11.91
C LYS A 82 -4.49 16.97 12.45
N GLY A 83 -4.75 15.82 11.75
CA GLY A 83 -5.87 14.94 12.08
C GLY A 83 -7.24 15.63 11.94
N LYS A 84 -7.41 16.56 11.00
CA LYS A 84 -8.65 17.34 10.85
C LYS A 84 -9.09 17.41 9.40
N PHE A 85 -10.40 17.38 9.20
CA PHE A 85 -11.04 17.68 7.92
C PHE A 85 -12.45 18.20 8.16
N SER A 86 -13.07 18.79 7.13
CA SER A 86 -14.45 19.26 7.18
C SER A 86 -15.26 18.62 6.04
N ILE A 87 -16.49 18.20 6.34
CA ILE A 87 -17.46 17.71 5.35
C ILE A 87 -18.75 18.51 5.54
N ASP A 88 -19.20 19.17 4.47
CA ASP A 88 -20.48 19.92 4.43
C ASP A 88 -20.61 20.92 5.62
N GLY A 89 -19.50 21.57 6.00
CA GLY A 89 -19.44 22.54 7.10
C GLY A 89 -19.36 21.94 8.50
N THR A 90 -19.27 20.63 8.63
CA THR A 90 -19.04 19.93 9.90
C THR A 90 -17.56 19.55 10.02
N ASP A 91 -16.91 19.98 11.10
CA ASP A 91 -15.52 19.66 11.40
C ASP A 91 -15.39 18.33 12.13
N TYR A 92 -14.41 17.54 11.72
CA TYR A 92 -14.04 16.26 12.33
C TYR A 92 -12.60 16.29 12.82
N GLU A 93 -12.36 15.68 13.96
CA GLU A 93 -11.02 15.53 14.54
C GLU A 93 -10.71 14.04 14.74
N LEU A 94 -9.58 13.60 14.19
CA LEU A 94 -9.07 12.24 14.22
C LEU A 94 -7.90 12.13 15.20
N ALA A 95 -7.56 10.91 15.62
CA ALA A 95 -6.35 10.63 16.37
C ALA A 95 -5.10 11.16 15.65
N LYS A 96 -4.14 11.68 16.38
CA LYS A 96 -2.84 12.19 15.88
C LYS A 96 -1.76 11.19 16.27
N ASN A 97 -1.69 10.11 15.52
CA ASN A 97 -0.81 8.97 15.77
C ASN A 97 0.54 9.06 15.05
N ASN A 98 0.84 10.18 14.40
CA ASN A 98 2.12 10.41 13.72
C ASN A 98 2.51 11.90 13.80
N ASP A 99 3.82 12.20 13.92
CA ASP A 99 4.32 13.57 14.08
C ASP A 99 5.67 13.81 13.35
N PRO A 100 5.77 13.51 12.04
CA PRO A 100 7.01 13.73 11.30
C PRO A 100 7.41 15.20 11.36
N GLY A 101 8.70 15.47 11.64
CA GLY A 101 9.20 16.83 11.83
C GLY A 101 8.57 17.60 12.99
N GLY A 102 7.95 16.91 13.97
CA GLY A 102 7.23 17.51 15.08
C GLY A 102 5.88 18.13 14.70
N ILE A 103 5.32 17.75 13.56
CA ILE A 103 4.02 18.23 13.04
C ILE A 103 2.98 17.11 13.16
N PRO A 104 2.09 17.16 14.17
CA PRO A 104 1.12 16.07 14.36
C PRO A 104 0.17 15.91 13.19
N CYS A 105 -0.06 14.65 12.79
CA CYS A 105 -1.04 14.29 11.76
C CYS A 105 -1.69 12.94 12.08
N HIS A 106 -2.75 12.64 11.37
CA HIS A 106 -3.35 11.31 11.36
C HIS A 106 -2.71 10.49 10.25
N LEU A 107 -2.36 9.23 10.52
CA LEU A 107 -1.69 8.32 9.59
C LEU A 107 -2.42 6.99 9.55
N HIS A 108 -2.64 6.46 8.35
CA HIS A 108 -3.09 5.08 8.06
C HIS A 108 -4.32 4.61 8.82
N GLY A 109 -5.27 5.52 9.11
CA GLY A 109 -6.53 5.20 9.75
C GLY A 109 -6.53 5.27 11.28
N GLY A 110 -5.41 5.70 11.90
CA GLY A 110 -5.35 6.02 13.33
C GLY A 110 -4.56 5.02 14.18
N GLU A 111 -4.81 5.06 15.47
CA GLU A 111 -4.11 4.23 16.47
C GLU A 111 -4.43 2.74 16.26
N LYS A 112 -5.70 2.43 16.02
CA LYS A 112 -6.20 1.08 15.72
C LYS A 112 -6.97 1.09 14.39
N GLY A 113 -6.28 1.46 13.31
CA GLY A 113 -6.86 1.44 11.97
C GLY A 113 -7.06 0.01 11.42
N PHE A 114 -7.48 -0.10 10.18
CA PHE A 114 -7.81 -1.36 9.50
C PHE A 114 -6.69 -2.39 9.44
N SER A 115 -5.45 -1.96 9.61
CA SER A 115 -4.24 -2.79 9.74
C SER A 115 -4.16 -3.56 11.06
N HIS A 116 -4.92 -3.16 12.08
CA HIS A 116 -4.86 -3.73 13.45
C HIS A 116 -6.20 -4.28 13.91
N VAL A 117 -7.06 -4.71 12.99
CA VAL A 117 -8.35 -5.35 13.26
C VAL A 117 -8.44 -6.72 12.61
N LEU A 118 -9.31 -7.55 13.13
CA LEU A 118 -9.62 -8.85 12.53
C LEU A 118 -10.69 -8.66 11.45
N TRP A 119 -10.36 -9.06 10.22
CA TRP A 119 -11.29 -9.12 9.10
C TRP A 119 -11.91 -10.51 9.01
N ASN A 120 -13.12 -10.60 8.46
CA ASN A 120 -13.70 -11.90 8.11
C ASN A 120 -13.28 -12.27 6.70
N GLY A 121 -12.45 -13.31 6.55
CA GLY A 121 -11.90 -13.79 5.29
C GLY A 121 -12.69 -14.97 4.73
N GLU A 122 -13.20 -14.88 3.50
CA GLU A 122 -13.90 -15.95 2.81
C GLU A 122 -13.17 -16.33 1.51
N PRO A 123 -12.85 -17.63 1.32
CA PRO A 123 -12.30 -18.12 0.07
C PRO A 123 -13.24 -17.83 -1.11
N VAL A 124 -12.67 -17.33 -2.21
CA VAL A 124 -13.41 -17.03 -3.45
C VAL A 124 -12.67 -17.58 -4.66
N ILE A 125 -13.41 -17.96 -5.70
CA ILE A 125 -12.88 -18.54 -6.94
C ILE A 125 -13.54 -17.85 -8.13
N ARG A 126 -12.72 -17.51 -9.13
CA ARG A 126 -13.18 -17.09 -10.45
C ARG A 126 -12.37 -17.81 -11.55
N PRO A 127 -12.77 -17.79 -12.84
CA PRO A 127 -11.97 -18.40 -13.89
C PRO A 127 -10.52 -17.93 -13.86
N LYS A 128 -9.56 -18.87 -13.83
CA LYS A 128 -8.11 -18.65 -13.78
C LYS A 128 -7.59 -17.87 -12.56
N ALA A 129 -8.36 -17.81 -11.46
CA ALA A 129 -7.88 -17.19 -10.22
C ALA A 129 -8.55 -17.79 -9.00
N SER A 130 -7.79 -17.90 -7.91
CA SER A 130 -8.29 -18.16 -6.57
C SER A 130 -7.97 -16.97 -5.68
N GLY A 131 -8.79 -16.72 -4.67
CA GLY A 131 -8.62 -15.54 -3.84
C GLY A 131 -9.27 -15.65 -2.47
N VAL A 132 -9.16 -14.57 -1.70
CA VAL A 132 -9.84 -14.39 -0.40
C VAL A 132 -10.48 -13.02 -0.38
N CYS A 133 -11.78 -12.98 -0.06
CA CYS A 133 -12.52 -11.75 0.18
C CYS A 133 -12.54 -11.47 1.69
N PHE A 134 -11.91 -10.42 2.12
CA PHE A 134 -11.93 -9.93 3.49
C PHE A 134 -13.00 -8.85 3.64
N THR A 135 -13.84 -8.96 4.66
CA THR A 135 -14.89 -7.97 4.98
C THR A 135 -14.66 -7.43 6.38
N TYR A 136 -14.74 -6.11 6.53
CA TYR A 136 -14.71 -5.42 7.82
C TYR A 136 -15.84 -4.41 7.92
N TYR A 137 -16.49 -4.35 9.09
CA TYR A 137 -17.53 -3.38 9.43
C TYR A 137 -16.93 -2.40 10.43
N SER A 138 -16.82 -1.14 10.00
CA SER A 138 -16.26 -0.05 10.78
C SER A 138 -17.40 0.85 11.25
N ASP A 139 -17.65 0.89 12.55
CA ASP A 139 -18.74 1.67 13.13
C ASP A 139 -18.51 3.18 12.99
N ALA A 140 -19.61 3.94 12.98
CA ALA A 140 -19.55 5.40 13.04
C ALA A 140 -18.80 5.85 14.30
N GLY A 141 -17.79 6.72 14.13
CA GLY A 141 -16.95 7.21 15.21
C GLY A 141 -15.69 6.38 15.47
N GLU A 142 -15.51 5.22 14.81
CA GLU A 142 -14.25 4.49 14.88
C GLU A 142 -13.10 5.40 14.41
N GLU A 143 -12.05 5.55 15.23
CA GLU A 143 -10.92 6.47 15.02
C GLU A 143 -11.32 7.93 14.72
N GLY A 144 -12.58 8.33 15.02
CA GLY A 144 -13.13 9.66 14.78
C GLY A 144 -13.82 9.83 13.42
N TYR A 145 -13.87 8.81 12.57
CA TYR A 145 -14.50 8.91 11.24
C TYR A 145 -16.04 8.85 11.31
N PRO A 146 -16.78 9.71 10.56
CA PRO A 146 -18.22 9.65 10.49
C PRO A 146 -18.72 8.46 9.66
N GLY A 147 -19.94 8.02 9.98
CA GLY A 147 -20.68 6.99 9.24
C GLY A 147 -20.21 5.56 9.51
N ASN A 148 -21.16 4.63 9.42
CA ASN A 148 -20.85 3.20 9.39
C ASN A 148 -20.33 2.84 8.00
N LEU A 149 -19.19 2.15 7.93
CA LEU A 149 -18.57 1.75 6.69
C LEU A 149 -18.47 0.23 6.60
N THR A 150 -18.90 -0.33 5.48
CA THR A 150 -18.58 -1.70 5.10
C THR A 150 -17.45 -1.67 4.09
N ALA A 151 -16.28 -2.19 4.48
CA ALA A 151 -15.12 -2.34 3.60
C ALA A 151 -14.98 -3.80 3.18
N LYS A 152 -14.68 -4.03 1.89
CA LYS A 152 -14.33 -5.34 1.34
C LYS A 152 -13.02 -5.22 0.57
N VAL A 153 -12.11 -6.15 0.83
CA VAL A 153 -10.84 -6.27 0.11
C VAL A 153 -10.69 -7.69 -0.37
N THR A 154 -10.55 -7.86 -1.68
CA THR A 154 -10.33 -9.18 -2.27
C THR A 154 -8.93 -9.25 -2.86
N TYR A 155 -8.15 -10.22 -2.41
CA TYR A 155 -6.89 -10.57 -3.04
C TYR A 155 -7.10 -11.78 -3.95
N TRP A 156 -6.69 -11.66 -5.21
CA TRP A 156 -6.72 -12.74 -6.19
C TRP A 156 -5.31 -13.11 -6.61
N LEU A 157 -4.99 -14.39 -6.62
CA LEU A 157 -3.81 -14.91 -7.32
C LEU A 157 -4.28 -15.54 -8.63
N THR A 158 -3.79 -15.00 -9.77
CA THR A 158 -4.12 -15.46 -11.10
C THR A 158 -3.12 -16.49 -11.62
N GLU A 159 -3.52 -17.23 -12.66
CA GLU A 159 -2.62 -18.13 -13.40
C GLU A 159 -1.55 -17.37 -14.21
N ASP A 160 -1.73 -16.07 -14.43
CA ASP A 160 -0.78 -15.17 -15.11
C ASP A 160 0.23 -14.53 -14.16
N ASN A 161 0.38 -15.07 -12.92
CA ASN A 161 1.28 -14.59 -11.86
C ASN A 161 0.96 -13.16 -11.42
N GLU A 162 -0.31 -12.82 -11.31
CA GLU A 162 -0.75 -11.53 -10.79
C GLU A 162 -1.37 -11.70 -9.40
N LEU A 163 -0.94 -10.89 -8.44
CA LEU A 163 -1.66 -10.64 -7.20
C LEU A 163 -2.50 -9.38 -7.40
N ILE A 164 -3.81 -9.54 -7.42
CA ILE A 164 -4.74 -8.41 -7.61
C ILE A 164 -5.34 -8.05 -6.26
N PHE A 165 -5.28 -6.78 -5.92
CA PHE A 165 -5.96 -6.15 -4.80
C PHE A 165 -7.18 -5.40 -5.34
N GLU A 166 -8.38 -5.83 -4.96
CA GLU A 166 -9.65 -5.17 -5.28
C GLU A 166 -10.29 -4.72 -3.97
N ALA A 167 -10.39 -3.41 -3.76
CA ALA A 167 -11.03 -2.84 -2.58
C ALA A 167 -12.33 -2.13 -2.97
N THR A 168 -13.38 -2.31 -2.17
CA THR A 168 -14.65 -1.62 -2.30
C THR A 168 -15.14 -1.19 -0.92
N ALA A 169 -15.90 -0.08 -0.86
CA ALA A 169 -16.55 0.33 0.38
C ALA A 169 -17.89 1.03 0.11
N LYS A 170 -18.77 0.96 1.11
CA LYS A 170 -20.04 1.70 1.17
C LYS A 170 -20.21 2.28 2.56
N SER A 171 -20.78 3.49 2.63
CA SER A 171 -21.06 4.18 3.90
C SER A 171 -22.50 4.67 3.96
N ASP A 172 -23.04 4.77 5.17
CA ASP A 172 -24.37 5.35 5.43
C ASP A 172 -24.33 6.87 5.70
N ALA A 173 -23.14 7.45 5.85
CA ALA A 173 -22.91 8.89 5.95
C ALA A 173 -21.66 9.30 5.18
N PRO A 174 -21.50 10.59 4.80
CA PRO A 174 -20.31 11.07 4.13
C PRO A 174 -19.05 10.83 4.99
N THR A 175 -18.00 10.21 4.40
CA THR A 175 -16.77 9.86 5.10
C THR A 175 -15.59 9.78 4.13
N PRO A 176 -14.36 10.20 4.50
CA PRO A 176 -13.21 10.01 3.64
C PRO A 176 -12.78 8.54 3.61
N VAL A 177 -12.48 8.03 2.40
CA VAL A 177 -12.04 6.65 2.19
C VAL A 177 -10.83 6.61 1.27
N ASN A 178 -9.78 5.88 1.69
CA ASN A 178 -8.61 5.58 0.88
C ASN A 178 -8.00 4.27 1.40
N LEU A 179 -8.36 3.13 0.82
CA LEU A 179 -7.88 1.81 1.22
C LEU A 179 -6.61 1.48 0.44
N ILE A 180 -5.52 1.13 1.14
CA ILE A 180 -4.20 0.92 0.54
C ILE A 180 -3.64 -0.44 0.95
N ASN A 181 -2.94 -1.11 0.04
CA ASN A 181 -2.07 -2.24 0.36
C ASN A 181 -0.66 -1.73 0.70
N HIS A 182 -0.17 -2.04 1.89
CA HIS A 182 1.12 -1.58 2.40
C HIS A 182 2.18 -2.69 2.40
N THR A 183 2.28 -3.43 1.30
CA THR A 183 3.28 -4.50 1.17
C THR A 183 4.67 -3.92 0.94
N TYR A 184 5.63 -4.39 1.74
CA TYR A 184 7.05 -4.09 1.54
C TYR A 184 7.70 -5.16 0.68
N TRP A 185 8.21 -4.76 -0.46
CA TRP A 185 8.83 -5.64 -1.44
C TRP A 185 10.35 -5.65 -1.33
N ASN A 186 10.95 -6.81 -1.54
CA ASN A 186 12.39 -6.98 -1.75
C ASN A 186 12.61 -8.12 -2.75
N LEU A 187 12.77 -7.78 -4.02
CA LEU A 187 12.83 -8.74 -5.13
C LEU A 187 14.07 -9.64 -5.09
N SER A 188 15.10 -9.30 -4.28
CA SER A 188 16.26 -10.18 -4.09
C SER A 188 15.89 -11.50 -3.40
N GLY A 189 14.71 -11.57 -2.75
CA GLY A 189 14.31 -12.72 -1.92
C GLY A 189 15.17 -12.90 -0.67
N LYS A 190 15.87 -11.84 -0.25
CA LYS A 190 16.74 -11.80 0.93
C LYS A 190 16.40 -10.58 1.78
N PRO A 191 15.51 -10.71 2.80
CA PRO A 191 14.96 -9.58 3.54
C PRO A 191 15.99 -8.78 4.33
N THR A 192 17.23 -9.26 4.43
CA THR A 192 18.34 -8.56 5.07
C THR A 192 19.20 -7.73 4.11
N LYS A 193 18.98 -7.85 2.80
CA LYS A 193 19.68 -7.05 1.78
C LYS A 193 18.91 -5.76 1.51
N THR A 194 19.64 -4.71 1.14
CA THR A 194 19.00 -3.45 0.74
C THR A 194 18.41 -3.56 -0.66
N ILE A 195 17.41 -2.73 -0.93
CA ILE A 195 16.75 -2.60 -2.24
C ILE A 195 17.41 -1.54 -3.11
N LEU A 196 18.53 -0.97 -2.69
CA LEU A 196 19.16 0.18 -3.35
C LEU A 196 19.71 -0.14 -4.74
N ASP A 197 20.01 -1.42 -5.01
CA ASP A 197 20.43 -1.91 -6.33
C ASP A 197 19.26 -2.23 -7.26
N HIS A 198 18.01 -2.26 -6.77
CA HIS A 198 16.84 -2.46 -7.62
C HIS A 198 16.66 -1.25 -8.54
N GLU A 199 16.28 -1.51 -9.78
CA GLU A 199 15.94 -0.50 -10.77
C GLU A 199 14.45 -0.22 -10.73
N LEU A 200 14.08 1.05 -10.54
CA LEU A 200 12.70 1.51 -10.50
C LEU A 200 12.43 2.39 -11.73
N GLN A 201 11.26 2.17 -12.35
CA GLN A 201 10.65 3.08 -13.30
C GLN A 201 9.25 3.45 -12.81
N LEU A 202 8.88 4.74 -12.90
CA LEU A 202 7.54 5.25 -12.60
C LEU A 202 6.98 5.99 -13.83
N ASN A 203 5.75 5.66 -14.21
CA ASN A 203 5.02 6.34 -15.28
C ASN A 203 4.35 7.61 -14.73
N ALA A 204 5.17 8.55 -14.29
CA ALA A 204 4.74 9.79 -13.67
C ALA A 204 5.70 10.93 -14.00
N ASN A 205 5.18 12.07 -14.46
CA ASN A 205 5.96 13.26 -14.75
C ASN A 205 5.97 14.27 -13.61
N HIS A 206 5.12 14.07 -12.60
CA HIS A 206 5.00 14.94 -11.44
C HIS A 206 4.98 14.13 -10.15
N PHE A 207 5.38 14.78 -9.07
CA PHE A 207 5.21 14.30 -7.69
C PHE A 207 4.55 15.39 -6.84
N LEU A 208 4.06 15.00 -5.67
CA LEU A 208 3.50 15.93 -4.69
C LEU A 208 4.60 16.32 -3.70
N PRO A 209 5.11 17.55 -3.74
CA PRO A 209 6.08 18.03 -2.74
C PRO A 209 5.39 18.13 -1.36
N THR A 210 6.15 17.81 -0.33
CA THR A 210 5.65 17.78 1.06
C THR A 210 6.31 18.85 1.92
N SER A 211 5.60 19.29 2.95
CA SER A 211 6.16 20.06 4.06
C SER A 211 6.99 19.14 4.98
N ALA A 212 7.63 19.73 6.00
CA ALA A 212 8.38 18.99 7.03
C ALA A 212 7.56 17.91 7.75
N GLY A 213 6.22 18.06 7.80
CA GLY A 213 5.28 17.05 8.32
C GLY A 213 4.92 15.95 7.35
N LEU A 214 5.59 15.81 6.20
CA LEU A 214 5.27 14.88 5.12
C LEU A 214 3.81 15.02 4.61
N ILE A 215 3.24 16.22 4.74
CA ILE A 215 1.93 16.58 4.21
C ILE A 215 2.13 17.28 2.87
N PRO A 216 1.40 16.89 1.80
CA PRO A 216 1.46 17.56 0.51
C PRO A 216 1.18 19.06 0.61
N THR A 217 1.91 19.86 -0.15
CA THR A 217 1.73 21.32 -0.19
C THR A 217 0.54 21.77 -1.04
N GLY A 218 -0.18 20.82 -1.69
CA GLY A 218 -1.23 21.10 -2.67
C GLY A 218 -0.71 21.29 -4.09
N LYS A 219 0.61 21.36 -4.27
CA LYS A 219 1.25 21.52 -5.60
C LYS A 219 1.56 20.17 -6.24
N LYS A 220 1.73 20.21 -7.57
CA LYS A 220 2.33 19.14 -8.38
C LYS A 220 3.62 19.71 -8.98
N GLU A 221 4.76 19.07 -8.73
CA GLU A 221 6.05 19.50 -9.25
C GLU A 221 6.58 18.51 -10.29
N ASP A 222 7.25 19.03 -11.32
CA ASP A 222 7.86 18.24 -12.38
C ASP A 222 9.02 17.42 -11.82
N VAL A 223 9.09 16.14 -12.16
CA VAL A 223 10.20 15.26 -11.76
C VAL A 223 11.46 15.50 -12.57
N LYS A 224 11.34 16.05 -13.79
CA LYS A 224 12.42 16.20 -14.76
C LYS A 224 13.58 17.04 -14.23
N GLY A 225 14.79 16.47 -14.28
CA GLY A 225 15.99 17.15 -13.80
C GLY A 225 16.17 17.14 -12.28
N THR A 226 15.31 16.42 -11.56
CA THR A 226 15.39 16.24 -10.10
C THR A 226 15.74 14.79 -9.72
N PRO A 227 16.13 14.51 -8.47
CA PRO A 227 16.27 13.14 -7.99
C PRO A 227 14.98 12.30 -8.02
N MET A 228 13.80 12.95 -8.17
CA MET A 228 12.49 12.29 -8.26
C MET A 228 12.17 11.73 -9.66
N ASP A 229 13.03 11.94 -10.66
CA ASP A 229 12.81 11.49 -12.04
C ASP A 229 13.10 9.99 -12.21
N PHE A 230 12.06 9.18 -12.09
CA PHE A 230 12.05 7.75 -12.41
C PHE A 230 11.33 7.44 -13.73
N THR A 231 11.22 8.39 -14.64
CA THR A 231 10.59 8.17 -15.97
C THR A 231 11.33 7.13 -16.81
N LYS A 232 12.57 6.84 -16.47
CA LYS A 232 13.39 5.74 -17.02
C LYS A 232 13.86 4.85 -15.88
N PRO A 233 14.16 3.56 -16.14
CA PRO A 233 14.72 2.67 -15.13
C PRO A 233 16.02 3.23 -14.56
N ILE A 234 16.07 3.39 -13.23
CA ILE A 234 17.24 3.86 -12.50
C ILE A 234 17.33 3.16 -11.15
N ARG A 235 18.54 2.93 -10.67
CA ARG A 235 18.73 2.31 -9.34
C ARG A 235 18.19 3.21 -8.24
N ILE A 236 17.44 2.63 -7.31
CA ILE A 236 16.86 3.37 -6.18
C ILE A 236 17.95 4.10 -5.39
N GLY A 237 19.12 3.46 -5.21
CA GLY A 237 20.24 4.02 -4.45
C GLY A 237 21.04 5.11 -5.15
N GLU A 238 20.83 5.32 -6.46
CA GLU A 238 21.68 6.20 -7.26
C GLU A 238 21.60 7.66 -6.85
N ARG A 239 20.40 8.15 -6.51
CA ARG A 239 20.15 9.56 -6.19
C ARG A 239 19.52 9.79 -4.81
N ILE A 240 19.29 8.73 -4.03
CA ILE A 240 18.59 8.79 -2.73
C ILE A 240 19.30 9.69 -1.71
N LYS A 241 20.59 9.94 -1.89
CA LYS A 241 21.43 10.78 -1.01
C LYS A 241 21.76 12.14 -1.61
N ASN A 242 21.14 12.52 -2.72
CA ASN A 242 21.37 13.83 -3.31
C ASN A 242 20.87 14.93 -2.34
N ASN A 243 21.57 16.04 -2.34
CA ASN A 243 21.13 17.25 -1.62
C ASN A 243 19.89 17.81 -2.34
N PHE A 244 18.72 17.45 -1.86
CA PHE A 244 17.42 17.83 -2.40
C PHE A 244 16.39 17.81 -1.26
N GLU A 245 15.78 18.96 -0.98
CA GLU A 245 14.91 19.16 0.18
C GLU A 245 13.85 18.07 0.40
N PRO A 246 13.09 17.61 -0.64
CA PRO A 246 12.15 16.51 -0.46
C PRO A 246 12.79 15.22 0.06
N LEU A 247 14.00 14.86 -0.40
CA LEU A 247 14.72 13.67 0.09
C LEU A 247 15.21 13.84 1.53
N GLU A 248 15.58 15.04 1.93
CA GLU A 248 15.98 15.36 3.31
C GLU A 248 14.78 15.24 4.25
N ILE A 249 13.63 15.80 3.87
CA ILE A 249 12.37 15.71 4.63
C ILE A 249 11.94 14.25 4.78
N GLY A 250 11.95 13.47 3.70
CA GLY A 250 11.56 12.05 3.68
C GLY A 250 12.62 11.10 4.24
N ASN A 251 13.83 11.58 4.54
CA ASN A 251 15.01 10.75 4.88
C ASN A 251 15.26 9.66 3.81
N GLY A 252 15.00 10.00 2.55
CA GLY A 252 14.93 9.16 1.36
C GLY A 252 13.63 9.38 0.59
N TYR A 253 13.21 8.41 -0.22
CA TYR A 253 11.94 8.50 -0.92
C TYR A 253 10.78 8.13 0.03
N ASP A 254 9.83 9.03 0.19
CA ASP A 254 8.54 8.86 0.88
C ASP A 254 7.56 9.90 0.33
N HIS A 255 7.22 9.77 -0.95
CA HIS A 255 6.46 10.77 -1.68
C HIS A 255 5.42 10.10 -2.58
N CYS A 256 4.37 10.86 -2.94
CA CYS A 256 3.36 10.44 -3.89
C CYS A 256 3.68 10.97 -5.28
N TRP A 257 3.83 10.07 -6.26
CA TRP A 257 3.91 10.40 -7.67
C TRP A 257 2.52 10.45 -8.28
N VAL A 258 2.30 11.44 -9.14
CA VAL A 258 1.05 11.66 -9.86
C VAL A 258 1.06 10.80 -11.12
N ILE A 259 0.20 9.80 -11.17
CA ILE A 259 0.10 8.89 -12.31
C ILE A 259 -0.49 9.63 -13.51
N GLN A 260 0.11 9.43 -14.69
CA GLN A 260 -0.36 10.06 -15.91
C GLN A 260 -1.81 9.63 -16.23
N GLU A 261 -2.66 10.60 -16.52
CA GLU A 261 -4.05 10.37 -16.89
C GLU A 261 -4.12 9.89 -18.35
N GLU A 262 -4.30 8.59 -18.55
CA GLU A 262 -4.82 8.01 -19.78
C GLU A 262 -6.19 7.39 -19.47
N GLY A 263 -7.24 8.22 -19.45
CA GLY A 263 -8.61 7.78 -19.19
C GLY A 263 -8.85 7.40 -17.73
N SER A 264 -9.63 8.17 -17.00
CA SER A 264 -10.01 7.88 -15.61
C SER A 264 -10.71 6.52 -15.49
N GLY A 265 -10.30 5.70 -14.52
CA GLY A 265 -10.92 4.41 -14.18
C GLY A 265 -10.35 3.18 -14.89
N ASN A 266 -9.40 3.32 -15.81
CA ASN A 266 -8.73 2.18 -16.43
C ASN A 266 -7.46 1.80 -15.67
N LEU A 267 -7.18 0.48 -15.59
CA LEU A 267 -5.90 -0.02 -15.10
C LEU A 267 -4.76 0.42 -16.02
N ARG A 268 -3.76 1.07 -15.46
CA ARG A 268 -2.56 1.51 -16.17
C ARG A 268 -1.30 1.15 -15.42
N THR A 269 -0.24 0.78 -16.14
CA THR A 269 1.06 0.50 -15.54
C THR A 269 1.59 1.78 -14.91
N THR A 270 1.83 1.74 -13.60
CA THR A 270 2.33 2.88 -12.81
C THR A 270 3.79 2.72 -12.43
N ALA A 271 4.24 1.50 -12.17
CA ALA A 271 5.61 1.22 -11.76
C ALA A 271 6.12 -0.10 -12.32
N ILE A 272 7.42 -0.16 -12.58
CA ILE A 272 8.15 -1.39 -12.87
C ILE A 272 9.40 -1.39 -12.00
N VAL A 273 9.61 -2.47 -11.25
CA VAL A 273 10.83 -2.69 -10.46
C VAL A 273 11.51 -3.96 -10.92
N HIS A 274 12.82 -3.89 -11.15
CA HIS A 274 13.65 -5.01 -11.52
C HIS A 274 14.81 -5.15 -10.53
N ASP A 275 15.06 -6.37 -10.05
CA ASP A 275 16.29 -6.70 -9.37
C ASP A 275 17.26 -7.40 -10.34
N PRO A 276 18.32 -6.72 -10.82
CA PRO A 276 19.24 -7.30 -11.81
C PRO A 276 19.94 -8.57 -11.35
N LYS A 277 20.07 -8.79 -10.03
CA LYS A 277 20.77 -9.94 -9.47
C LYS A 277 19.94 -11.22 -9.47
N SER A 278 18.66 -11.11 -9.22
CA SER A 278 17.74 -12.26 -9.23
C SER A 278 16.97 -12.37 -10.55
N GLY A 279 16.95 -11.31 -11.35
CA GLY A 279 16.16 -11.18 -12.55
C GLY A 279 14.66 -11.00 -12.29
N ARG A 280 14.20 -10.90 -11.02
CA ARG A 280 12.79 -10.71 -10.71
C ARG A 280 12.31 -9.33 -11.10
N ILE A 281 11.09 -9.28 -11.64
CA ILE A 281 10.40 -8.05 -12.01
C ILE A 281 9.06 -8.01 -11.27
N LEU A 282 8.74 -6.84 -10.74
CA LEU A 282 7.42 -6.45 -10.24
C LEU A 282 6.88 -5.32 -11.12
N GLU A 283 5.80 -5.58 -11.84
CA GLU A 283 5.01 -4.54 -12.52
C GLU A 283 3.77 -4.23 -11.69
N VAL A 284 3.49 -2.93 -11.49
CA VAL A 284 2.31 -2.47 -10.73
C VAL A 284 1.40 -1.68 -11.67
N LYS A 285 0.10 -2.06 -11.65
CA LYS A 285 -0.96 -1.34 -12.37
C LYS A 285 -2.04 -0.90 -11.41
N THR A 286 -2.67 0.25 -11.68
CA THR A 286 -3.76 0.75 -10.84
C THR A 286 -4.73 1.64 -11.61
N ASP A 287 -5.95 1.78 -11.06
CA ASP A 287 -6.95 2.77 -11.44
C ASP A 287 -6.85 4.08 -10.60
N GLN A 288 -5.95 4.12 -9.60
CA GLN A 288 -5.80 5.25 -8.69
C GLN A 288 -4.95 6.39 -9.27
N PRO A 289 -5.14 7.64 -8.79
CA PRO A 289 -4.43 8.81 -9.33
C PRO A 289 -2.98 8.92 -8.88
N GLY A 290 -2.58 8.24 -7.81
CA GLY A 290 -1.25 8.34 -7.23
C GLY A 290 -0.62 7.01 -6.85
N VAL A 291 0.70 7.02 -6.73
CA VAL A 291 1.49 5.97 -6.11
C VAL A 291 2.48 6.57 -5.13
N GLN A 292 2.39 6.17 -3.87
CA GLN A 292 3.44 6.45 -2.88
C GLN A 292 4.59 5.48 -3.12
N PHE A 293 5.78 6.01 -3.39
CA PHE A 293 7.00 5.24 -3.35
C PHE A 293 7.72 5.54 -2.03
N TYR A 294 7.84 4.51 -1.20
CA TYR A 294 8.54 4.55 0.08
C TYR A 294 9.72 3.60 0.07
N SER A 295 10.93 4.11 0.30
CA SER A 295 12.17 3.34 0.21
C SER A 295 12.62 2.71 1.54
N GLY A 296 11.69 2.52 2.50
CA GLY A 296 11.98 1.86 3.78
C GLY A 296 12.91 2.65 4.70
N ASN A 297 12.76 3.97 4.72
CA ASN A 297 13.66 4.92 5.40
C ASN A 297 13.64 4.78 6.93
N PHE A 298 12.49 4.37 7.49
CA PHE A 298 12.25 4.26 8.94
C PHE A 298 12.19 2.80 9.43
N LEU A 299 12.48 1.83 8.55
CA LEU A 299 12.60 0.44 8.96
C LEU A 299 13.77 0.29 9.97
N PRO A 300 13.69 -0.64 10.94
CA PRO A 300 14.78 -0.95 11.87
C PRO A 300 16.12 -1.20 11.15
N ARG A 301 16.06 -1.84 9.98
CA ARG A 301 17.15 -1.93 9.02
C ARG A 301 16.74 -1.18 7.76
N LYS A 302 17.24 0.05 7.62
CA LYS A 302 16.90 0.96 6.51
C LYS A 302 17.07 0.31 5.15
N HIS A 303 16.15 0.62 4.26
CA HIS A 303 16.19 0.23 2.84
C HIS A 303 16.22 -1.28 2.59
N THR A 304 15.66 -2.09 3.49
CA THR A 304 15.53 -3.54 3.27
C THR A 304 14.24 -3.94 2.58
N GLY A 305 13.33 -2.99 2.38
CA GLY A 305 12.10 -3.14 1.62
C GLY A 305 11.63 -1.81 1.07
N PHE A 306 10.81 -1.83 0.03
CA PHE A 306 10.15 -0.67 -0.54
C PHE A 306 8.64 -0.91 -0.65
N CYS A 307 7.86 0.16 -0.60
CA CYS A 307 6.42 0.13 -0.86
C CYS A 307 6.09 0.86 -2.17
N LEU A 308 5.10 0.37 -2.88
CA LEU A 308 4.42 1.03 -3.99
C LEU A 308 2.93 1.01 -3.66
N GLU A 309 2.48 2.04 -2.96
CA GLU A 309 1.13 2.16 -2.45
C GLU A 309 0.29 2.96 -3.45
N THR A 310 -0.49 2.25 -4.26
CA THR A 310 -1.44 2.90 -5.16
C THR A 310 -2.58 3.47 -4.33
N GLN A 311 -2.95 4.74 -4.56
CA GLN A 311 -3.80 5.48 -3.63
C GLN A 311 -4.40 6.75 -4.22
N ALA A 312 -5.40 7.32 -3.52
CA ALA A 312 -5.73 8.73 -3.64
C ALA A 312 -4.56 9.59 -3.10
N PHE A 313 -4.52 10.86 -3.45
CA PHE A 313 -3.45 11.73 -2.93
C PHE A 313 -3.57 11.90 -1.42
N PRO A 314 -2.43 11.91 -0.68
CA PRO A 314 -2.47 12.18 0.76
C PRO A 314 -3.13 13.54 1.03
N ASP A 315 -3.81 13.64 2.17
CA ASP A 315 -4.50 14.87 2.64
C ASP A 315 -5.60 15.41 1.69
N SER A 316 -6.11 14.58 0.73
CA SER A 316 -7.15 15.01 -0.21
C SER A 316 -8.38 15.65 0.46
N PRO A 317 -8.85 15.23 1.65
CA PRO A 317 -9.97 15.90 2.30
C PRO A 317 -9.75 17.39 2.59
N ASN A 318 -8.49 17.84 2.68
CA ASN A 318 -8.09 19.23 2.95
C ASN A 318 -7.57 19.98 1.72
N GLN A 319 -7.47 19.31 0.56
CA GLN A 319 -6.86 19.85 -0.64
C GLN A 319 -7.93 20.02 -1.74
N PRO A 320 -8.47 21.21 -1.97
CA PRO A 320 -9.59 21.40 -2.88
C PRO A 320 -9.29 21.05 -4.35
N ASP A 321 -8.00 21.12 -4.74
CA ASP A 321 -7.55 20.82 -6.11
C ASP A 321 -7.18 19.33 -6.29
N PHE A 322 -7.27 18.51 -5.24
CA PHE A 322 -7.04 17.07 -5.32
C PHE A 322 -8.35 16.32 -5.63
N PRO A 323 -8.26 15.11 -6.20
CA PRO A 323 -9.44 14.27 -6.40
C PRO A 323 -10.20 14.06 -5.09
N ASN A 324 -11.54 14.17 -5.18
CA ASN A 324 -12.42 13.96 -4.02
C ASN A 324 -12.31 12.53 -3.49
N THR A 325 -12.21 12.39 -2.18
CA THR A 325 -12.13 11.11 -1.45
C THR A 325 -13.29 10.91 -0.49
N ILE A 326 -14.27 11.80 -0.49
CA ILE A 326 -15.45 11.68 0.37
C ILE A 326 -16.45 10.73 -0.31
N LEU A 327 -16.64 9.58 0.30
CA LEU A 327 -17.67 8.61 -0.08
C LEU A 327 -19.01 9.01 0.54
N ARG A 328 -20.04 9.15 -0.29
CA ARG A 328 -21.39 9.52 0.15
C ARG A 328 -22.36 8.34 0.14
N PRO A 329 -23.44 8.38 0.94
CA PRO A 329 -24.49 7.38 0.88
C PRO A 329 -25.01 7.18 -0.55
N GLY A 330 -25.15 5.92 -0.95
CA GLY A 330 -25.56 5.55 -2.32
C GLY A 330 -24.41 5.42 -3.32
N GLU A 331 -23.24 5.95 -3.02
CA GLU A 331 -22.01 5.77 -3.81
C GLU A 331 -21.26 4.49 -3.42
N SER A 332 -20.31 4.10 -4.25
CA SER A 332 -19.38 3.00 -3.97
C SER A 332 -17.95 3.45 -4.21
N TYR A 333 -17.10 3.27 -3.21
CA TYR A 333 -15.66 3.37 -3.37
C TYR A 333 -15.15 2.14 -4.12
N SER A 334 -14.18 2.33 -5.01
CA SER A 334 -13.44 1.25 -5.66
C SER A 334 -11.97 1.61 -5.84
N HIS A 335 -11.12 0.59 -5.70
CA HIS A 335 -9.69 0.67 -5.97
C HIS A 335 -9.21 -0.68 -6.46
N THR A 336 -8.52 -0.71 -7.59
CA THR A 336 -7.87 -1.90 -8.11
C THR A 336 -6.37 -1.67 -8.27
N CYS A 337 -5.57 -2.59 -7.72
CA CYS A 337 -4.14 -2.65 -7.91
C CYS A 337 -3.73 -4.05 -8.34
N VAL A 338 -2.86 -4.15 -9.34
CA VAL A 338 -2.32 -5.42 -9.84
C VAL A 338 -0.81 -5.42 -9.64
N PHE A 339 -0.31 -6.42 -8.92
CA PHE A 339 1.10 -6.74 -8.77
C PHE A 339 1.43 -7.95 -9.65
N LYS A 340 2.07 -7.73 -10.79
CA LYS A 340 2.45 -8.78 -11.73
C LYS A 340 3.90 -9.17 -11.55
N PHE A 341 4.14 -10.48 -11.39
CA PHE A 341 5.46 -11.05 -11.18
C PHE A 341 5.97 -11.73 -12.44
N SER A 342 7.21 -11.42 -12.81
CA SER A 342 7.90 -12.06 -13.92
C SER A 342 9.40 -12.11 -13.67
N THR A 343 10.15 -12.69 -14.61
CA THR A 343 11.61 -12.69 -14.58
C THR A 343 12.18 -12.27 -15.93
N ARG A 344 13.31 -11.55 -15.88
CA ARG A 344 14.15 -11.25 -17.04
C ARG A 344 15.56 -11.79 -16.76
N CYS A 345 16.00 -12.72 -17.59
CA CYS A 345 17.32 -13.31 -17.50
C CYS A 345 18.17 -12.69 -18.62
N ASP A 346 19.16 -11.91 -18.25
CA ASP A 346 20.12 -11.29 -19.17
C ASP A 346 21.22 -12.29 -19.58
#